data_831cfeda17b083a2688106995a223dba
#
_entry.id   831cfeda17b083a2688106995a223dba
#
_cell.length_a   1.000
_cell.length_b   1.000
_cell.length_c   1.000
_cell.angle_alpha   90.00
_cell.angle_beta   90.00
_cell.angle_gamma   90.00
#
_symmetry.space_group_name_H-M   'P 1'
#
loop_
_entity.id
_entity.type
_entity.pdbx_description
1 polymer ?
#
loop_
_entity_poly.entity_id
_entity_poly.type
_entity_poly.pdbx_seq_one_letter_code
_entity_poly.pdbx_strand_id
1 'polypeptide(L)'
;MCAADGCPVAIEVFEGNTADPMTLSSQIDKLKQRFKLQRVVMVGDRGLLTSARIEQTLRPAGLGWITALRAPAIKQLAAAGGPLQPSLFDDRDMAEITSPDYPGERLVVCKNPLLAEERARKRAELLAGTENDLARIAARVQRARSPLRGAAAIGQAVGAVLGRRHMAKHFQISITDDTFSFAQNPLSIAAEAALDGIYVVRTNLPVAQSDAAATVRAYKSLSGVEHAFRSLKTVDLELRPVFHWTAPRVRAHVLLCMLAYYLQWHMRRSLAPMLFDERDPAAREAQRASPVAKAEPSPAAQRKAARKRTDPVDGEPLPVHSFHTLLGDLATLTRNVVRLGRDRLTAILATPTRTQHRALELLGLTPTA
;
A
#
# COMPACT_ATOMS: atom_id res chain seq x y z
N MET A 1 -6.15 11.30 7.53
CA MET A 1 -4.94 12.16 7.40
C MET A 1 -3.91 11.69 8.41
N CYS A 2 -2.69 11.50 7.97
CA CYS A 2 -1.57 11.12 8.84
C CYS A 2 -0.43 12.13 8.67
N ALA A 3 0.37 12.30 9.71
CA ALA A 3 1.65 13.00 9.65
C ALA A 3 2.69 12.17 8.84
N ALA A 4 3.85 12.76 8.55
CA ALA A 4 4.89 12.10 7.74
C ALA A 4 5.40 10.77 8.34
N ASP A 5 5.34 10.64 9.65
CA ASP A 5 5.73 9.44 10.41
C ASP A 5 4.59 8.41 10.58
N GLY A 6 3.44 8.65 9.92
CA GLY A 6 2.28 7.76 9.97
C GLY A 6 1.35 7.98 11.16
N CYS A 7 1.63 8.96 12.04
CA CYS A 7 0.74 9.30 13.14
C CYS A 7 -0.62 9.81 12.62
N PRO A 8 -1.77 9.29 13.08
CA PRO A 8 -3.06 9.78 12.65
C PRO A 8 -3.33 11.18 13.23
N VAL A 9 -3.70 12.13 12.36
CA VAL A 9 -3.96 13.53 12.71
C VAL A 9 -5.46 13.85 12.70
N ALA A 10 -6.18 13.32 11.71
CA ALA A 10 -7.60 13.52 11.55
C ALA A 10 -8.25 12.39 10.76
N ILE A 11 -9.51 12.14 11.05
CA ILE A 11 -10.37 11.22 10.31
C ILE A 11 -11.64 11.94 9.87
N GLU A 12 -12.16 11.56 8.71
CA GLU A 12 -13.43 12.05 8.20
C GLU A 12 -14.29 10.88 7.75
N VAL A 13 -15.58 10.99 7.94
CA VAL A 13 -16.57 10.00 7.55
C VAL A 13 -17.49 10.61 6.50
N PHE A 14 -17.51 10.02 5.32
CA PHE A 14 -18.37 10.39 4.20
C PHE A 14 -19.48 9.36 4.00
N GLU A 15 -20.55 9.77 3.34
CA GLU A 15 -21.61 8.84 2.92
C GLU A 15 -21.02 7.73 2.02
N GLY A 16 -21.53 6.51 2.17
CA GLY A 16 -20.95 5.32 1.53
C GLY A 16 -21.00 5.32 -0.01
N ASN A 17 -21.83 6.15 -0.61
CA ASN A 17 -21.94 6.36 -2.06
C ASN A 17 -21.06 7.52 -2.58
N THR A 18 -20.31 8.19 -1.70
CA THR A 18 -19.40 9.28 -2.10
C THR A 18 -18.15 8.69 -2.73
N ALA A 19 -17.87 9.02 -3.98
CA ALA A 19 -16.65 8.61 -4.65
C ALA A 19 -15.42 9.33 -4.04
N ASP A 20 -14.31 8.62 -3.87
CA ASP A 20 -13.08 9.14 -3.24
C ASP A 20 -12.62 10.50 -3.81
N PRO A 21 -12.61 10.75 -5.13
CA PRO A 21 -12.22 12.05 -5.65
C PRO A 21 -13.12 13.21 -5.21
N MET A 22 -14.38 12.96 -4.88
CA MET A 22 -15.32 14.00 -4.42
C MET A 22 -15.02 14.49 -3.00
N THR A 23 -14.30 13.70 -2.23
CA THR A 23 -13.93 14.06 -0.85
C THR A 23 -12.79 15.07 -0.79
N LEU A 24 -12.04 15.26 -1.88
CA LEU A 24 -10.79 16.01 -1.92
C LEU A 24 -10.99 17.50 -1.58
N SER A 25 -11.98 18.16 -2.16
CA SER A 25 -12.21 19.61 -1.99
C SER A 25 -12.42 19.96 -0.51
N SER A 26 -13.28 19.24 0.20
CA SER A 26 -13.54 19.47 1.62
C SER A 26 -12.30 19.24 2.51
N GLN A 27 -11.40 18.34 2.10
CA GLN A 27 -10.16 18.12 2.83
C GLN A 27 -9.13 19.24 2.54
N ILE A 28 -9.10 19.79 1.34
CA ILE A 28 -8.27 20.96 1.01
C ILE A 28 -8.70 22.17 1.85
N ASP A 29 -10.01 22.43 1.94
CA ASP A 29 -10.54 23.51 2.75
C ASP A 29 -10.17 23.34 4.22
N LYS A 30 -10.28 22.13 4.75
CA LYS A 30 -9.85 21.81 6.11
C LYS A 30 -8.37 22.10 6.34
N LEU A 31 -7.49 21.71 5.40
CA LEU A 31 -6.04 21.96 5.47
C LEU A 31 -5.74 23.46 5.49
N LYS A 32 -6.39 24.23 4.64
CA LYS A 32 -6.18 25.69 4.54
C LYS A 32 -6.79 26.45 5.71
N GLN A 33 -8.04 26.17 6.06
CA GLN A 33 -8.79 26.97 7.04
C GLN A 33 -8.55 26.52 8.48
N ARG A 34 -8.60 25.20 8.74
CA ARG A 34 -8.48 24.66 10.10
C ARG A 34 -7.03 24.50 10.54
N PHE A 35 -6.18 23.97 9.66
CA PHE A 35 -4.76 23.77 9.97
C PHE A 35 -3.88 24.94 9.56
N LYS A 36 -4.44 25.94 8.85
CA LYS A 36 -3.74 27.18 8.39
C LYS A 36 -2.43 26.91 7.65
N LEU A 37 -2.40 25.83 6.87
CA LEU A 37 -1.21 25.46 6.10
C LEU A 37 -1.12 26.33 4.87
N GLN A 38 0.01 27.04 4.72
CA GLN A 38 0.27 27.93 3.57
C GLN A 38 0.76 27.15 2.35
N ARG A 39 1.53 26.09 2.57
CA ARG A 39 2.05 25.23 1.49
C ARG A 39 1.52 23.82 1.70
N VAL A 40 0.81 23.32 0.72
CA VAL A 40 0.24 21.98 0.72
C VAL A 40 0.61 21.28 -0.57
N VAL A 41 1.21 20.12 -0.43
CA VAL A 41 1.45 19.18 -1.52
C VAL A 41 0.55 17.97 -1.31
N MET A 42 -0.34 17.76 -2.26
CA MET A 42 -1.25 16.60 -2.21
C MET A 42 -0.55 15.38 -2.79
N VAL A 43 -0.35 14.38 -1.95
CA VAL A 43 0.19 13.09 -2.38
C VAL A 43 -0.94 12.08 -2.39
N GLY A 44 -1.20 11.47 -3.52
CA GLY A 44 -2.30 10.54 -3.66
C GLY A 44 -2.07 9.52 -4.77
N ASP A 45 -2.83 8.44 -4.71
CA ASP A 45 -2.80 7.45 -5.76
C ASP A 45 -3.46 7.97 -7.05
N ARG A 46 -3.30 7.24 -8.14
CA ARG A 46 -3.86 7.55 -9.46
C ARG A 46 -5.40 7.48 -9.52
N GLY A 47 -6.05 6.93 -8.49
CA GLY A 47 -7.51 6.89 -8.35
C GLY A 47 -8.05 8.15 -7.71
N LEU A 48 -7.36 8.66 -6.70
CA LEU A 48 -7.72 9.89 -5.98
C LEU A 48 -7.34 11.15 -6.78
N LEU A 49 -6.08 11.25 -7.23
CA LEU A 49 -5.55 12.41 -7.97
C LEU A 49 -5.60 12.14 -9.48
N THR A 50 -6.78 12.15 -10.05
CA THR A 50 -6.99 12.02 -11.50
C THR A 50 -6.61 13.30 -12.24
N SER A 51 -6.33 13.20 -13.55
CA SER A 51 -6.03 14.40 -14.38
C SER A 51 -7.15 15.44 -14.29
N ALA A 52 -8.41 15.03 -14.30
CA ALA A 52 -9.55 15.93 -14.14
C ALA A 52 -9.51 16.69 -12.79
N ARG A 53 -9.16 16.03 -11.70
CA ARG A 53 -9.04 16.66 -10.37
C ARG A 53 -7.85 17.60 -10.28
N ILE A 54 -6.75 17.25 -10.92
CA ILE A 54 -5.59 18.14 -11.00
C ILE A 54 -6.00 19.45 -11.69
N GLU A 55 -6.63 19.37 -12.85
CA GLU A 55 -7.03 20.56 -13.62
C GLU A 55 -8.16 21.36 -12.96
N GLN A 56 -9.17 20.70 -12.40
CA GLN A 56 -10.36 21.36 -11.87
C GLN A 56 -10.22 21.84 -10.42
N THR A 57 -9.33 21.22 -9.63
CA THR A 57 -9.27 21.48 -8.20
C THR A 57 -7.88 21.90 -7.72
N LEU A 58 -6.83 21.13 -8.05
CA LEU A 58 -5.51 21.37 -7.47
C LEU A 58 -4.80 22.56 -8.12
N ARG A 59 -4.81 22.63 -9.45
CA ARG A 59 -4.17 23.70 -10.22
C ARG A 59 -4.81 25.08 -9.93
N PRO A 60 -6.15 25.25 -9.96
CA PRO A 60 -6.78 26.52 -9.59
C PRO A 60 -6.55 26.90 -8.12
N ALA A 61 -6.43 25.93 -7.22
CA ALA A 61 -6.14 26.19 -5.81
C ALA A 61 -4.67 26.51 -5.50
N GLY A 62 -3.78 26.49 -6.51
CA GLY A 62 -2.35 26.75 -6.36
C GLY A 62 -1.61 25.68 -5.54
N LEU A 63 -2.11 24.44 -5.55
CA LEU A 63 -1.56 23.36 -4.76
C LEU A 63 -0.49 22.58 -5.54
N GLY A 64 0.52 22.07 -4.81
CA GLY A 64 1.42 21.05 -5.34
C GLY A 64 0.75 19.67 -5.34
N TRP A 65 1.17 18.80 -6.25
CA TRP A 65 0.73 17.41 -6.24
C TRP A 65 1.84 16.43 -6.60
N ILE A 66 1.71 15.21 -6.10
CA ILE A 66 2.51 14.03 -6.45
C ILE A 66 1.54 12.87 -6.61
N THR A 67 1.51 12.26 -7.79
CA THR A 67 0.69 11.08 -8.08
C THR A 67 1.36 10.20 -9.14
N ALA A 68 0.76 9.05 -9.49
CA ALA A 68 1.30 8.17 -10.51
C ALA A 68 0.44 8.13 -11.77
N LEU A 69 1.05 7.82 -12.90
CA LEU A 69 0.36 7.56 -14.15
C LEU A 69 -0.25 6.17 -14.19
N ARG A 70 -1.33 6.03 -14.96
CA ARG A 70 -1.94 4.73 -15.27
C ARG A 70 -1.19 4.03 -16.40
N ALA A 71 -1.26 2.71 -16.47
CA ALA A 71 -0.57 1.91 -17.47
C ALA A 71 -0.80 2.35 -18.93
N PRO A 72 -2.00 2.75 -19.37
CA PRO A 72 -2.20 3.27 -20.74
C PRO A 72 -1.38 4.51 -21.05
N ALA A 73 -1.28 5.45 -20.09
CA ALA A 73 -0.48 6.66 -20.25
C ALA A 73 1.03 6.35 -20.30
N ILE A 74 1.50 5.40 -19.47
CA ILE A 74 2.90 4.93 -19.52
C ILE A 74 3.19 4.29 -20.88
N LYS A 75 2.26 3.48 -21.40
CA LYS A 75 2.39 2.87 -22.73
C LYS A 75 2.49 3.93 -23.85
N GLN A 76 1.72 5.01 -23.74
CA GLN A 76 1.78 6.14 -24.68
C GLN A 76 3.14 6.84 -24.63
N LEU A 77 3.67 7.11 -23.44
CA LEU A 77 5.01 7.71 -23.27
C LEU A 77 6.13 6.81 -23.81
N ALA A 78 5.96 5.50 -23.79
CA ALA A 78 6.91 4.50 -24.29
C ALA A 78 6.69 4.12 -25.78
N ALA A 79 5.71 4.73 -26.46
CA ALA A 79 5.48 4.49 -27.88
C ALA A 79 6.67 4.99 -28.72
N ALA A 80 6.73 4.56 -29.97
CA ALA A 80 7.81 4.95 -30.89
C ALA A 80 7.93 6.49 -30.98
N GLY A 81 9.12 7.01 -30.71
CA GLY A 81 9.38 8.45 -30.64
C GLY A 81 8.90 9.13 -29.34
N GLY A 82 8.36 8.37 -28.39
CA GLY A 82 7.99 8.90 -27.08
C GLY A 82 9.17 9.20 -26.17
N PRO A 83 8.97 10.00 -25.11
CA PRO A 83 10.04 10.44 -24.23
C PRO A 83 10.58 9.34 -23.28
N LEU A 84 9.86 8.22 -23.13
CA LEU A 84 10.28 7.13 -22.25
C LEU A 84 11.05 6.07 -23.02
N GLN A 85 12.37 6.04 -22.80
CA GLN A 85 13.26 5.05 -23.42
C GLN A 85 14.04 4.24 -22.36
N PRO A 86 14.32 2.96 -22.58
CA PRO A 86 15.05 2.10 -21.62
C PRO A 86 16.45 2.61 -21.26
N SER A 87 17.10 3.36 -22.14
CA SER A 87 18.45 3.92 -21.94
C SER A 87 18.52 5.12 -20.99
N LEU A 88 17.39 5.62 -20.50
CA LEU A 88 17.34 6.84 -19.68
C LEU A 88 17.57 6.59 -18.18
N PHE A 89 17.55 5.34 -17.73
CA PHE A 89 17.63 5.05 -16.30
C PHE A 89 19.07 5.22 -15.78
N ASP A 90 19.18 5.91 -14.63
CA ASP A 90 20.41 6.04 -13.86
C ASP A 90 20.68 4.79 -12.98
N ASP A 91 21.81 4.80 -12.25
CA ASP A 91 22.20 3.71 -11.33
C ASP A 91 21.18 3.48 -10.19
N ARG A 92 20.23 4.39 -10.02
CA ARG A 92 19.16 4.30 -9.01
C ARG A 92 17.85 3.82 -9.59
N ASP A 93 17.84 3.33 -10.83
CA ASP A 93 16.65 2.90 -11.57
C ASP A 93 15.62 4.04 -11.72
N MET A 94 16.08 5.29 -11.89
CA MET A 94 15.24 6.47 -12.08
C MET A 94 15.66 7.27 -13.30
N ALA A 95 14.68 7.93 -13.91
CA ALA A 95 14.89 8.92 -14.94
C ALA A 95 13.86 10.04 -14.80
N GLU A 96 14.22 11.27 -15.16
CA GLU A 96 13.28 12.37 -15.21
C GLU A 96 13.06 12.80 -16.66
N ILE A 97 11.80 12.86 -17.06
CA ILE A 97 11.36 13.25 -18.40
C ILE A 97 10.28 14.33 -18.34
N THR A 98 10.08 15.01 -19.45
CA THR A 98 8.95 15.90 -19.69
C THR A 98 8.15 15.41 -20.89
N SER A 99 6.88 15.77 -20.97
CA SER A 99 6.02 15.43 -22.10
C SER A 99 5.04 16.56 -22.39
N PRO A 100 4.76 16.87 -23.66
CA PRO A 100 3.72 17.82 -24.04
C PRO A 100 2.32 17.46 -23.50
N ASP A 101 2.05 16.18 -23.26
CA ASP A 101 0.80 15.70 -22.69
C ASP A 101 0.60 16.12 -21.22
N TYR A 102 1.68 16.56 -20.56
CA TYR A 102 1.69 16.97 -19.16
C TYR A 102 2.36 18.34 -18.98
N PRO A 103 1.74 19.41 -19.48
CA PRO A 103 2.34 20.75 -19.47
C PRO A 103 2.56 21.26 -18.04
N GLY A 104 3.78 21.74 -17.77
CA GLY A 104 4.16 22.26 -16.45
C GLY A 104 4.34 21.18 -15.38
N GLU A 105 4.49 19.93 -15.78
CA GLU A 105 4.76 18.81 -14.88
C GLU A 105 6.08 18.12 -15.19
N ARG A 106 6.64 17.52 -14.19
CA ARG A 106 7.80 16.63 -14.25
C ARG A 106 7.35 15.19 -14.09
N LEU A 107 7.90 14.30 -14.87
CA LEU A 107 7.60 12.88 -14.85
C LEU A 107 8.86 12.14 -14.37
N VAL A 108 8.78 11.57 -13.16
CA VAL A 108 9.84 10.73 -12.61
C VAL A 108 9.53 9.28 -12.93
N VAL A 109 10.26 8.73 -13.86
CA VAL A 109 10.14 7.33 -14.28
C VAL A 109 10.99 6.46 -13.36
N CYS A 110 10.42 5.38 -12.88
CA CYS A 110 11.09 4.44 -11.99
C CYS A 110 10.98 3.02 -12.55
N LYS A 111 12.06 2.26 -12.43
CA LYS A 111 12.12 0.84 -12.79
C LYS A 111 12.37 0.02 -11.53
N ASN A 112 11.39 -0.79 -11.13
CA ASN A 112 11.50 -1.66 -9.96
C ASN A 112 11.74 -3.11 -10.41
N PRO A 113 12.94 -3.68 -10.22
CA PRO A 113 13.27 -5.03 -10.65
C PRO A 113 12.36 -6.10 -10.04
N LEU A 114 12.04 -5.99 -8.74
CA LEU A 114 11.17 -6.94 -8.05
C LEU A 114 9.75 -6.94 -8.63
N LEU A 115 9.25 -5.75 -8.96
CA LEU A 115 7.94 -5.63 -9.61
C LEU A 115 7.98 -6.17 -11.05
N ALA A 116 9.11 -6.03 -11.75
CA ALA A 116 9.31 -6.59 -13.08
C ALA A 116 9.26 -8.13 -13.03
N GLU A 117 9.99 -8.74 -12.12
CA GLU A 117 9.98 -10.19 -11.91
C GLU A 117 8.58 -10.72 -11.58
N GLU A 118 7.88 -10.07 -10.65
CA GLU A 118 6.52 -10.45 -10.27
C GLU A 118 5.54 -10.36 -11.45
N ARG A 119 5.60 -9.28 -12.24
CA ARG A 119 4.76 -9.13 -13.43
C ARG A 119 5.08 -10.17 -14.49
N ALA A 120 6.36 -10.44 -14.75
CA ALA A 120 6.79 -11.46 -15.69
C ALA A 120 6.28 -12.86 -15.28
N ARG A 121 6.44 -13.24 -14.00
CA ARG A 121 5.94 -14.49 -13.45
C ARG A 121 4.43 -14.61 -13.60
N LYS A 122 3.69 -13.58 -13.16
CA LYS A 122 2.22 -13.57 -13.22
C LYS A 122 1.70 -13.62 -14.67
N ARG A 123 2.37 -12.93 -15.60
CA ARG A 123 2.04 -13.00 -17.03
C ARG A 123 2.27 -14.42 -17.57
N ALA A 124 3.39 -15.06 -17.25
CA ALA A 124 3.67 -16.43 -17.67
C ALA A 124 2.61 -17.41 -17.14
N GLU A 125 2.22 -17.31 -15.87
CA GLU A 125 1.15 -18.13 -15.26
C GLU A 125 -0.21 -17.92 -15.97
N LEU A 126 -0.57 -16.66 -16.27
CA LEU A 126 -1.82 -16.34 -16.95
C LEU A 126 -1.82 -16.83 -18.41
N LEU A 127 -0.70 -16.69 -19.13
CA LEU A 127 -0.55 -17.20 -20.50
C LEU A 127 -0.69 -18.72 -20.52
N ALA A 128 0.07 -19.43 -19.70
CA ALA A 128 0.00 -20.89 -19.61
C ALA A 128 -1.40 -21.39 -19.23
N GLY A 129 -2.04 -20.75 -18.24
CA GLY A 129 -3.40 -21.10 -17.86
C GLY A 129 -4.43 -20.83 -18.96
N THR A 130 -4.26 -19.74 -19.73
CA THR A 130 -5.14 -19.44 -20.89
C THR A 130 -4.94 -20.45 -22.01
N GLU A 131 -3.68 -20.77 -22.33
CA GLU A 131 -3.31 -21.76 -23.34
C GLU A 131 -3.90 -23.15 -23.04
N ASN A 132 -3.79 -23.60 -21.79
CA ASN A 132 -4.41 -24.86 -21.35
C ASN A 132 -5.94 -24.85 -21.50
N ASP A 133 -6.60 -23.75 -21.16
CA ASP A 133 -8.06 -23.64 -21.32
C ASP A 133 -8.48 -23.59 -22.80
N LEU A 134 -7.71 -22.89 -23.66
CA LEU A 134 -7.94 -22.86 -25.11
C LEU A 134 -7.70 -24.24 -25.76
N ALA A 135 -6.66 -24.96 -25.35
CA ALA A 135 -6.37 -26.31 -25.82
C ALA A 135 -7.53 -27.29 -25.49
N ARG A 136 -8.16 -27.13 -24.31
CA ARG A 136 -9.36 -27.93 -23.99
C ARG A 136 -10.52 -27.64 -24.93
N ILE A 137 -10.70 -26.38 -25.37
CA ILE A 137 -11.70 -26.03 -26.38
C ILE A 137 -11.33 -26.65 -27.73
N ALA A 138 -10.08 -26.55 -28.17
CA ALA A 138 -9.61 -27.17 -29.40
C ALA A 138 -9.87 -28.69 -29.41
N ALA A 139 -9.54 -29.36 -28.30
CA ALA A 139 -9.83 -30.78 -28.16
C ALA A 139 -11.34 -31.10 -28.23
N ARG A 140 -12.22 -30.22 -27.71
CA ARG A 140 -13.68 -30.38 -27.83
C ARG A 140 -14.19 -30.23 -29.27
N VAL A 141 -13.57 -29.33 -30.04
CA VAL A 141 -13.88 -29.15 -31.47
C VAL A 141 -13.46 -30.38 -32.29
N GLN A 142 -12.34 -31.01 -31.93
CA GLN A 142 -11.75 -32.18 -32.63
C GLN A 142 -12.37 -33.53 -32.19
N ARG A 143 -13.24 -33.60 -31.19
CA ARG A 143 -13.80 -34.87 -30.72
C ARG A 143 -14.57 -35.59 -31.81
N ALA A 144 -14.35 -36.93 -31.90
CA ALA A 144 -15.09 -37.77 -32.82
C ALA A 144 -16.58 -37.85 -32.47
N ARG A 145 -16.91 -37.87 -31.15
CA ARG A 145 -18.30 -37.99 -30.68
C ARG A 145 -18.72 -36.67 -30.03
N SER A 146 -19.81 -36.09 -30.50
CA SER A 146 -20.39 -34.81 -30.03
C SER A 146 -19.37 -33.66 -30.03
N PRO A 147 -18.77 -33.34 -31.18
CA PRO A 147 -17.83 -32.23 -31.28
C PRO A 147 -18.53 -30.88 -31.05
N LEU A 148 -17.81 -29.90 -30.52
CA LEU A 148 -18.28 -28.50 -30.48
C LEU A 148 -18.24 -27.93 -31.90
N ARG A 149 -19.38 -27.49 -32.46
CA ARG A 149 -19.54 -26.99 -33.82
C ARG A 149 -20.24 -25.64 -33.86
N GLY A 150 -19.99 -24.90 -34.93
CA GLY A 150 -20.54 -23.58 -35.18
C GLY A 150 -19.61 -22.47 -34.63
N ALA A 151 -19.25 -21.53 -35.49
CA ALA A 151 -18.37 -20.43 -35.16
C ALA A 151 -18.88 -19.63 -33.94
N ALA A 152 -20.19 -19.44 -33.81
CA ALA A 152 -20.77 -18.74 -32.68
C ALA A 152 -20.56 -19.48 -31.34
N ALA A 153 -20.83 -20.82 -31.31
CA ALA A 153 -20.66 -21.60 -30.08
C ALA A 153 -19.20 -21.74 -29.66
N ILE A 154 -18.29 -21.93 -30.63
CA ILE A 154 -16.86 -21.95 -30.41
C ILE A 154 -16.37 -20.57 -29.91
N GLY A 155 -16.82 -19.50 -30.59
CA GLY A 155 -16.48 -18.12 -30.23
C GLY A 155 -16.92 -17.72 -28.81
N GLN A 156 -18.12 -18.14 -28.39
CA GLN A 156 -18.61 -17.93 -27.02
C GLN A 156 -17.72 -18.64 -25.98
N ALA A 157 -17.34 -19.88 -26.23
CA ALA A 157 -16.46 -20.64 -25.33
C ALA A 157 -15.08 -20.00 -25.22
N VAL A 158 -14.48 -19.61 -26.36
CA VAL A 158 -13.18 -18.92 -26.43
C VAL A 158 -13.25 -17.55 -25.74
N GLY A 159 -14.28 -16.76 -26.03
CA GLY A 159 -14.49 -15.45 -25.43
C GLY A 159 -14.62 -15.51 -23.90
N ALA A 160 -15.30 -16.51 -23.35
CA ALA A 160 -15.41 -16.73 -21.93
C ALA A 160 -14.03 -17.01 -21.26
N VAL A 161 -13.14 -17.76 -21.92
CA VAL A 161 -11.77 -18.01 -21.42
C VAL A 161 -10.93 -16.74 -21.48
N LEU A 162 -10.88 -16.08 -22.62
CA LEU A 162 -10.09 -14.86 -22.85
C LEU A 162 -10.56 -13.72 -21.94
N GLY A 163 -11.86 -13.56 -21.74
CA GLY A 163 -12.45 -12.54 -20.86
C GLY A 163 -12.12 -12.77 -19.38
N ARG A 164 -12.21 -14.01 -18.91
CA ARG A 164 -11.90 -14.36 -17.51
C ARG A 164 -10.46 -14.04 -17.13
N ARG A 165 -9.50 -14.26 -18.02
CA ARG A 165 -8.08 -14.07 -17.77
C ARG A 165 -7.53 -12.74 -18.31
N HIS A 166 -8.32 -11.99 -19.08
CA HIS A 166 -7.92 -10.73 -19.73
C HIS A 166 -6.68 -10.85 -20.64
N MET A 167 -6.50 -12.03 -21.27
CA MET A 167 -5.33 -12.36 -22.09
C MET A 167 -5.59 -12.28 -23.60
N ALA A 168 -6.76 -11.79 -24.05
CA ALA A 168 -7.16 -11.74 -25.45
C ALA A 168 -6.09 -11.09 -26.37
N LYS A 169 -5.43 -10.02 -25.91
CA LYS A 169 -4.42 -9.29 -26.66
C LYS A 169 -3.17 -10.12 -26.99
N HIS A 170 -2.92 -11.19 -26.24
CA HIS A 170 -1.73 -12.03 -26.33
C HIS A 170 -1.96 -13.33 -27.14
N PHE A 171 -3.16 -13.51 -27.71
CA PHE A 171 -3.48 -14.66 -28.51
C PHE A 171 -4.03 -14.25 -29.88
N GLN A 172 -3.57 -14.91 -30.92
CA GLN A 172 -4.15 -14.89 -32.26
C GLN A 172 -5.12 -16.05 -32.34
N ILE A 173 -6.36 -15.76 -32.73
CA ILE A 173 -7.48 -16.71 -32.73
C ILE A 173 -8.02 -16.86 -34.14
N SER A 174 -8.21 -18.10 -34.59
CA SER A 174 -8.89 -18.44 -35.83
C SER A 174 -10.03 -19.41 -35.54
N ILE A 175 -11.25 -19.06 -35.92
CA ILE A 175 -12.47 -19.83 -35.69
C ILE A 175 -13.24 -19.96 -37.00
N THR A 176 -13.63 -21.19 -37.33
CA THR A 176 -14.64 -21.50 -38.37
C THR A 176 -15.77 -22.32 -37.74
N ASP A 177 -16.74 -22.78 -38.54
CA ASP A 177 -17.78 -23.65 -38.02
C ASP A 177 -17.29 -25.01 -37.53
N ASP A 178 -16.18 -25.49 -38.06
CA ASP A 178 -15.64 -26.81 -37.80
C ASP A 178 -14.25 -26.85 -37.20
N THR A 179 -13.54 -25.71 -37.18
CA THR A 179 -12.15 -25.63 -36.72
C THR A 179 -11.93 -24.50 -35.71
N PHE A 180 -11.01 -24.75 -34.82
CA PHE A 180 -10.48 -23.76 -33.89
C PHE A 180 -8.97 -23.94 -33.74
N SER A 181 -8.24 -22.86 -33.97
CA SER A 181 -6.80 -22.78 -33.71
C SER A 181 -6.44 -21.48 -32.99
N PHE A 182 -5.36 -21.53 -32.25
CA PHE A 182 -4.83 -20.38 -31.54
C PHE A 182 -3.31 -20.42 -31.51
N ALA A 183 -2.70 -19.25 -31.39
CA ALA A 183 -1.25 -19.09 -31.18
C ALA A 183 -1.01 -17.90 -30.24
N GLN A 184 0.07 -17.95 -29.50
CA GLN A 184 0.54 -16.78 -28.75
C GLN A 184 0.98 -15.67 -29.71
N ASN A 185 0.75 -14.41 -29.34
CA ASN A 185 1.24 -13.22 -30.04
C ASN A 185 2.52 -12.71 -29.37
N PRO A 186 3.72 -13.12 -29.84
CA PRO A 186 4.98 -12.76 -29.20
C PRO A 186 5.25 -11.27 -29.21
N LEU A 187 4.81 -10.53 -30.23
CA LEU A 187 4.98 -9.09 -30.30
C LEU A 187 4.20 -8.37 -29.21
N SER A 188 2.96 -8.79 -28.98
CA SER A 188 2.13 -8.22 -27.90
C SER A 188 2.69 -8.55 -26.50
N ILE A 189 3.21 -9.76 -26.32
CA ILE A 189 3.85 -10.21 -25.08
C ILE A 189 5.13 -9.41 -24.82
N ALA A 190 6.00 -9.26 -25.82
CA ALA A 190 7.24 -8.49 -25.71
C ALA A 190 6.99 -7.00 -25.44
N ALA A 191 6.00 -6.40 -26.10
CA ALA A 191 5.63 -5.00 -25.88
C ALA A 191 5.12 -4.74 -24.45
N GLU A 192 4.41 -5.70 -23.85
CA GLU A 192 4.00 -5.58 -22.45
C GLU A 192 5.19 -5.85 -21.51
N ALA A 193 6.02 -6.82 -21.79
CA ALA A 193 7.20 -7.17 -21.01
C ALA A 193 8.21 -6.00 -20.91
N ALA A 194 8.36 -5.22 -21.96
CA ALA A 194 9.23 -4.05 -21.98
C ALA A 194 8.85 -2.98 -20.92
N LEU A 195 7.60 -2.99 -20.44
CA LEU A 195 7.10 -2.06 -19.41
C LEU A 195 7.03 -2.70 -18.03
N ASP A 196 7.53 -3.90 -17.84
CA ASP A 196 7.56 -4.56 -16.54
C ASP A 196 8.42 -3.78 -15.55
N GLY A 197 7.89 -3.61 -14.33
CA GLY A 197 8.55 -2.85 -13.27
C GLY A 197 8.49 -1.34 -13.44
N ILE A 198 8.12 -0.82 -14.61
CA ILE A 198 8.04 0.62 -14.85
C ILE A 198 6.77 1.20 -14.19
N TYR A 199 6.97 2.28 -13.46
CA TYR A 199 5.93 3.19 -13.01
C TYR A 199 6.41 4.64 -13.13
N VAL A 200 5.49 5.57 -13.29
CA VAL A 200 5.82 6.99 -13.50
C VAL A 200 5.08 7.81 -12.47
N VAL A 201 5.85 8.55 -11.69
CA VAL A 201 5.35 9.55 -10.74
C VAL A 201 5.33 10.90 -11.42
N ARG A 202 4.21 11.62 -11.37
CA ARG A 202 4.05 12.97 -11.93
C ARG A 202 3.89 14.02 -10.85
N THR A 203 4.48 15.19 -11.03
CA THR A 203 4.42 16.29 -10.09
C THR A 203 4.57 17.64 -10.80
N ASN A 204 3.97 18.69 -10.22
CA ASN A 204 4.20 20.07 -10.64
C ASN A 204 5.26 20.78 -9.77
N LEU A 205 5.85 20.08 -8.80
CA LEU A 205 6.84 20.69 -7.92
C LEU A 205 8.15 20.95 -8.69
N PRO A 206 8.75 22.14 -8.56
CA PRO A 206 10.08 22.38 -9.09
C PRO A 206 11.14 21.48 -8.44
N VAL A 207 12.23 21.18 -9.14
CA VAL A 207 13.35 20.37 -8.63
C VAL A 207 13.90 20.92 -7.32
N ALA A 208 13.96 22.25 -7.18
CA ALA A 208 14.45 22.93 -5.97
C ALA A 208 13.59 22.64 -4.71
N GLN A 209 12.31 22.29 -4.88
CA GLN A 209 11.43 21.93 -3.77
C GLN A 209 11.42 20.42 -3.50
N SER A 210 11.52 19.62 -4.55
CA SER A 210 11.51 18.16 -4.45
C SER A 210 12.26 17.56 -5.64
N ASP A 211 13.45 17.05 -5.42
CA ASP A 211 14.17 16.31 -6.44
C ASP A 211 13.45 15.00 -6.81
N ALA A 212 13.95 14.29 -7.81
CA ALA A 212 13.35 13.02 -8.27
C ALA A 212 13.25 12.00 -7.12
N ALA A 213 14.30 11.85 -6.33
CA ALA A 213 14.35 10.90 -5.23
C ALA A 213 13.38 11.27 -4.09
N ALA A 214 13.29 12.55 -3.72
CA ALA A 214 12.33 13.04 -2.73
C ALA A 214 10.88 12.87 -3.22
N THR A 215 10.62 13.13 -4.50
CA THR A 215 9.30 12.93 -5.12
C THR A 215 8.88 11.46 -5.04
N VAL A 216 9.77 10.52 -5.36
CA VAL A 216 9.49 9.08 -5.25
C VAL A 216 9.29 8.66 -3.80
N ARG A 217 10.11 9.15 -2.86
CA ARG A 217 9.93 8.88 -1.42
C ARG A 217 8.58 9.38 -0.93
N ALA A 218 8.20 10.60 -1.30
CA ALA A 218 6.89 11.15 -0.93
C ALA A 218 5.74 10.31 -1.49
N TYR A 219 5.82 9.86 -2.75
CA TYR A 219 4.81 8.95 -3.31
C TYR A 219 4.75 7.61 -2.56
N LYS A 220 5.90 7.03 -2.25
CA LYS A 220 5.97 5.76 -1.50
C LYS A 220 5.49 5.88 -0.06
N SER A 221 5.48 7.07 0.55
CA SER A 221 4.95 7.28 1.89
C SER A 221 3.44 7.00 2.01
N LEU A 222 2.70 6.94 0.88
CA LEU A 222 1.32 6.49 0.84
C LEU A 222 1.13 5.09 1.45
N SER A 223 2.15 4.23 1.39
CA SER A 223 2.11 2.92 2.04
C SER A 223 1.87 3.01 3.55
N GLY A 224 2.33 4.07 4.21
CA GLY A 224 2.04 4.35 5.63
C GLY A 224 0.57 4.63 5.88
N VAL A 225 -0.07 5.40 4.99
CA VAL A 225 -1.51 5.68 5.05
C VAL A 225 -2.33 4.41 4.80
N GLU A 226 -1.93 3.60 3.82
CA GLU A 226 -2.57 2.30 3.54
C GLU A 226 -2.46 1.36 4.74
N HIS A 227 -1.29 1.32 5.38
CA HIS A 227 -1.07 0.53 6.60
C HIS A 227 -1.99 1.00 7.74
N ALA A 228 -2.09 2.32 7.97
CA ALA A 228 -2.99 2.90 8.97
C ALA A 228 -4.45 2.51 8.72
N PHE A 229 -4.92 2.61 7.46
CA PHE A 229 -6.26 2.18 7.10
C PHE A 229 -6.50 0.68 7.27
N ARG A 230 -5.51 -0.15 6.98
CA ARG A 230 -5.60 -1.59 7.17
C ARG A 230 -5.68 -1.95 8.65
N SER A 231 -4.83 -1.35 9.47
CA SER A 231 -4.85 -1.51 10.93
C SER A 231 -6.21 -1.11 11.53
N LEU A 232 -6.73 0.06 11.14
CA LEU A 232 -8.06 0.52 11.57
C LEU A 232 -9.18 -0.41 11.13
N LYS A 233 -9.18 -0.87 9.87
CA LYS A 233 -10.33 -1.58 9.29
C LYS A 233 -10.45 -3.02 9.74
N THR A 234 -9.34 -3.75 9.78
CA THR A 234 -9.42 -5.24 9.84
C THR A 234 -8.37 -5.93 10.70
N VAL A 235 -7.18 -5.33 10.91
CA VAL A 235 -6.07 -6.08 11.52
C VAL A 235 -6.02 -5.90 13.04
N ASP A 236 -6.03 -4.66 13.52
CA ASP A 236 -5.82 -4.39 14.94
C ASP A 236 -7.09 -3.91 15.64
N LEU A 237 -7.90 -3.07 15.00
CA LEU A 237 -9.00 -2.36 15.64
C LEU A 237 -10.39 -2.75 15.11
N GLU A 238 -10.45 -3.61 14.13
CA GLU A 238 -11.67 -4.24 13.61
C GLU A 238 -12.86 -3.26 13.44
N LEU A 239 -12.61 -2.07 12.88
CA LEU A 239 -13.66 -1.09 12.60
C LEU A 239 -14.83 -1.72 11.80
N ARG A 240 -14.55 -2.74 11.00
CA ARG A 240 -15.54 -3.49 10.24
C ARG A 240 -15.69 -4.92 10.76
N PRO A 241 -16.94 -5.46 10.81
CA PRO A 241 -18.20 -4.86 10.35
C PRO A 241 -18.72 -3.76 11.29
N VAL A 242 -19.32 -2.71 10.72
CA VAL A 242 -19.93 -1.62 11.50
C VAL A 242 -21.35 -2.04 11.88
N PHE A 243 -21.62 -2.21 13.17
CA PHE A 243 -22.92 -2.61 13.72
C PHE A 243 -23.84 -1.42 14.07
N HIS A 244 -23.42 -0.20 13.76
CA HIS A 244 -24.19 1.01 14.03
C HIS A 244 -24.96 1.45 12.79
N TRP A 245 -26.23 1.87 13.01
CA TRP A 245 -27.18 2.20 11.93
C TRP A 245 -27.37 3.71 11.73
N THR A 246 -27.07 4.52 12.76
CA THR A 246 -27.27 5.97 12.67
C THR A 246 -25.94 6.68 12.44
N ALA A 247 -25.95 7.71 11.59
CA ALA A 247 -24.75 8.46 11.22
C ALA A 247 -23.96 9.02 12.44
N PRO A 248 -24.57 9.57 13.50
CA PRO A 248 -23.83 10.02 14.67
C PRO A 248 -23.09 8.88 15.39
N ARG A 249 -23.71 7.70 15.51
CA ARG A 249 -23.07 6.54 16.15
C ARG A 249 -21.93 5.97 15.29
N VAL A 250 -22.11 5.93 13.98
CA VAL A 250 -21.03 5.54 13.05
C VAL A 250 -19.84 6.49 13.17
N ARG A 251 -20.08 7.81 13.18
CA ARG A 251 -19.02 8.81 13.34
C ARG A 251 -18.31 8.68 14.68
N ALA A 252 -19.05 8.49 15.77
CA ALA A 252 -18.48 8.29 17.10
C ALA A 252 -17.62 7.01 17.16
N HIS A 253 -18.09 5.89 16.60
CA HIS A 253 -17.35 4.64 16.54
C HIS A 253 -16.04 4.80 15.73
N VAL A 254 -16.10 5.42 14.56
CA VAL A 254 -14.92 5.69 13.73
C VAL A 254 -13.93 6.60 14.46
N LEU A 255 -14.40 7.63 15.19
CA LEU A 255 -13.55 8.50 16.00
C LEU A 255 -12.85 7.73 17.12
N LEU A 256 -13.57 6.86 17.84
CA LEU A 256 -12.99 6.02 18.89
C LEU A 256 -11.92 5.08 18.35
N CYS A 257 -12.16 4.46 17.19
CA CYS A 257 -11.15 3.62 16.52
C CYS A 257 -9.92 4.46 16.11
N MET A 258 -10.11 5.70 15.65
CA MET A 258 -8.97 6.58 15.34
C MET A 258 -8.18 6.93 16.60
N LEU A 259 -8.84 7.23 17.71
CA LEU A 259 -8.16 7.51 18.98
C LEU A 259 -7.41 6.28 19.50
N ALA A 260 -8.01 5.08 19.36
CA ALA A 260 -7.34 3.83 19.70
C ALA A 260 -6.10 3.61 18.83
N TYR A 261 -6.18 3.88 17.51
CA TYR A 261 -5.03 3.82 16.62
C TYR A 261 -3.96 4.86 16.98
N TYR A 262 -4.36 6.07 17.35
CA TYR A 262 -3.44 7.11 17.83
C TYR A 262 -2.66 6.63 19.07
N LEU A 263 -3.38 6.07 20.05
CA LEU A 263 -2.76 5.50 21.24
C LEU A 263 -1.81 4.36 20.90
N GLN A 264 -2.25 3.42 20.05
CA GLN A 264 -1.45 2.31 19.57
C GLN A 264 -0.17 2.78 18.87
N TRP A 265 -0.25 3.84 18.06
CA TRP A 265 0.90 4.41 17.38
C TRP A 265 1.95 4.93 18.38
N HIS A 266 1.51 5.67 19.41
CA HIS A 266 2.39 6.16 20.48
C HIS A 266 3.00 5.02 21.30
N MET A 267 2.18 4.04 21.68
CA MET A 267 2.66 2.85 22.39
C MET A 267 3.71 2.09 21.59
N ARG A 268 3.48 1.83 20.30
CA ARG A 268 4.48 1.17 19.42
C ARG A 268 5.78 1.95 19.38
N ARG A 269 5.72 3.26 19.30
CA ARG A 269 6.91 4.12 19.29
C ARG A 269 7.69 4.03 20.59
N SER A 270 7.03 4.12 21.72
CA SER A 270 7.65 3.99 23.04
C SER A 270 8.20 2.58 23.29
N LEU A 271 7.46 1.56 22.91
CA LEU A 271 7.81 0.15 23.11
C LEU A 271 8.75 -0.41 22.02
N ALA A 272 9.13 0.37 21.01
CA ALA A 272 9.98 -0.08 19.90
C ALA A 272 11.28 -0.80 20.34
N PRO A 273 11.95 -0.46 21.48
CA PRO A 273 13.06 -1.23 22.01
C PRO A 273 12.75 -2.71 22.25
N MET A 274 11.51 -3.06 22.60
CA MET A 274 11.05 -4.41 22.90
C MET A 274 10.34 -5.12 21.73
N LEU A 275 10.13 -4.40 20.60
CA LEU A 275 9.41 -4.92 19.45
C LEU A 275 10.35 -5.32 18.31
N PHE A 276 9.83 -6.14 17.37
CA PHE A 276 10.49 -6.40 16.10
C PHE A 276 10.54 -5.18 15.18
N ASP A 277 9.81 -4.12 15.52
CA ASP A 277 9.70 -2.91 14.73
C ASP A 277 11.06 -2.21 14.54
N GLU A 278 11.19 -1.51 13.41
CA GLU A 278 12.37 -0.69 13.11
C GLU A 278 12.45 0.53 14.04
N ARG A 279 13.59 0.71 14.67
CA ARG A 279 13.83 1.83 15.61
C ARG A 279 14.43 3.06 14.94
N ASP A 280 15.12 2.85 13.83
CA ASP A 280 15.84 3.91 13.12
C ASP A 280 15.45 3.93 11.62
N PRO A 281 14.33 4.57 11.30
CA PRO A 281 13.90 4.71 9.91
C PRO A 281 14.92 5.47 9.04
N ALA A 282 15.70 6.38 9.63
CA ALA A 282 16.72 7.13 8.91
C ALA A 282 17.91 6.23 8.53
N ALA A 283 18.39 5.40 9.46
CA ALA A 283 19.44 4.42 9.17
C ALA A 283 18.97 3.39 8.13
N ARG A 284 17.70 2.97 8.18
CA ARG A 284 17.11 2.09 7.18
C ARG A 284 17.08 2.76 5.79
N GLU A 285 16.69 4.02 5.72
CA GLU A 285 16.62 4.74 4.44
C GLU A 285 18.03 5.03 3.89
N ALA A 286 19.01 5.34 4.74
CA ALA A 286 20.39 5.56 4.33
C ALA A 286 21.06 4.33 3.68
N GLN A 287 20.58 3.12 3.99
CA GLN A 287 21.09 1.87 3.40
C GLN A 287 20.46 1.52 2.05
N ARG A 288 19.42 2.24 1.63
CA ARG A 288 18.80 1.97 0.34
C ARG A 288 19.70 2.43 -0.79
N ALA A 289 19.98 1.54 -1.72
CA ALA A 289 20.71 1.87 -2.95
C ALA A 289 19.96 2.96 -3.76
N SER A 290 18.63 2.92 -3.77
CA SER A 290 17.80 3.94 -4.40
C SER A 290 16.41 4.01 -3.74
N PRO A 291 15.65 5.11 -3.90
CA PRO A 291 14.26 5.18 -3.43
C PRO A 291 13.34 4.15 -4.08
N VAL A 292 13.73 3.59 -5.22
CA VAL A 292 12.97 2.54 -5.93
C VAL A 292 13.19 1.17 -5.30
N ALA A 293 14.41 0.89 -4.80
CA ALA A 293 14.77 -0.37 -4.18
C ALA A 293 13.92 -0.70 -2.95
N LYS A 294 13.86 -1.98 -2.60
CA LYS A 294 13.21 -2.45 -1.37
C LYS A 294 13.98 -1.90 -0.17
N ALA A 295 13.25 -1.39 0.83
CA ALA A 295 13.87 -1.04 2.11
C ALA A 295 14.22 -2.30 2.89
N GLU A 296 15.45 -2.40 3.35
CA GLU A 296 15.91 -3.46 4.25
C GLU A 296 15.92 -2.96 5.70
N PRO A 297 15.72 -3.85 6.68
CA PRO A 297 15.85 -3.46 8.08
C PRO A 297 17.25 -2.95 8.38
N SER A 298 17.40 -1.99 9.30
CA SER A 298 18.72 -1.51 9.75
C SER A 298 19.56 -2.66 10.36
N PRO A 299 20.90 -2.55 10.41
CA PRO A 299 21.75 -3.56 11.01
C PRO A 299 21.39 -3.85 12.48
N ALA A 300 20.93 -2.84 13.20
CA ALA A 300 20.43 -2.99 14.56
C ALA A 300 19.15 -3.84 14.61
N ALA A 301 18.20 -3.57 13.72
CA ALA A 301 16.96 -4.35 13.60
C ALA A 301 17.24 -5.78 13.15
N GLN A 302 18.17 -5.98 12.20
CA GLN A 302 18.60 -7.31 11.75
C GLN A 302 19.22 -8.12 12.89
N ARG A 303 20.16 -7.52 13.65
CA ARG A 303 20.78 -8.18 14.83
C ARG A 303 19.73 -8.55 15.87
N LYS A 304 18.82 -7.63 16.19
CA LYS A 304 17.72 -7.87 17.16
C LYS A 304 16.82 -9.00 16.70
N ALA A 305 16.42 -9.02 15.43
CA ALA A 305 15.60 -10.07 14.85
C ALA A 305 16.30 -11.46 14.85
N ALA A 306 17.59 -11.49 14.47
CA ALA A 306 18.37 -12.72 14.44
C ALA A 306 18.55 -13.32 15.86
N ARG A 307 18.79 -12.50 16.85
CA ARG A 307 18.97 -12.93 18.24
C ARG A 307 17.65 -13.20 18.95
N LYS A 308 16.53 -12.68 18.47
CA LYS A 308 15.21 -12.66 19.12
C LYS A 308 15.26 -12.07 20.53
N ARG A 309 16.19 -11.17 20.78
CA ARG A 309 16.46 -10.54 22.08
C ARG A 309 16.71 -9.05 21.89
N THR A 310 16.32 -8.27 22.89
CA THR A 310 16.60 -6.83 22.96
C THR A 310 18.07 -6.59 23.27
N ASP A 311 18.51 -5.34 23.16
CA ASP A 311 19.77 -4.91 23.74
C ASP A 311 19.71 -5.11 25.28
N PRO A 312 20.81 -5.49 25.94
CA PRO A 312 20.85 -5.66 27.38
C PRO A 312 20.42 -4.39 28.12
N VAL A 313 19.54 -4.59 29.10
CA VAL A 313 19.18 -3.59 30.09
C VAL A 313 19.46 -4.23 31.45
N ASP A 314 20.20 -3.57 32.29
CA ASP A 314 20.65 -4.12 33.59
C ASP A 314 21.44 -5.44 33.45
N GLY A 315 22.22 -5.56 32.36
CA GLY A 315 23.08 -6.73 32.11
C GLY A 315 22.43 -7.92 31.45
N GLU A 316 21.10 -7.97 31.32
CA GLU A 316 20.41 -9.08 30.69
C GLU A 316 19.44 -8.65 29.56
N PRO A 317 19.48 -9.32 28.42
CA PRO A 317 18.56 -9.05 27.33
C PRO A 317 17.17 -9.63 27.60
N LEU A 318 16.12 -8.90 27.26
CA LEU A 318 14.73 -9.37 27.27
C LEU A 318 14.34 -9.95 25.90
N PRO A 319 13.31 -10.80 25.80
CA PRO A 319 12.81 -11.29 24.52
C PRO A 319 12.20 -10.16 23.69
N VAL A 320 12.30 -10.28 22.36
CA VAL A 320 11.62 -9.38 21.42
C VAL A 320 10.23 -9.91 21.13
N HIS A 321 9.27 -9.01 21.11
CA HIS A 321 7.85 -9.32 20.92
C HIS A 321 7.30 -8.70 19.62
N SER A 322 6.21 -9.25 19.10
CA SER A 322 5.29 -8.46 18.30
C SER A 322 4.50 -7.53 19.23
N PHE A 323 3.93 -6.47 18.70
CA PHE A 323 3.11 -5.57 19.51
C PHE A 323 1.93 -6.31 20.16
N HIS A 324 1.29 -7.20 19.41
CA HIS A 324 0.17 -8.01 19.90
C HIS A 324 0.57 -8.96 21.05
N THR A 325 1.71 -9.64 20.90
CA THR A 325 2.18 -10.56 21.97
C THR A 325 2.62 -9.81 23.22
N LEU A 326 3.19 -8.59 23.08
CA LEU A 326 3.54 -7.75 24.22
C LEU A 326 2.28 -7.23 24.94
N LEU A 327 1.25 -6.81 24.18
CA LEU A 327 -0.04 -6.44 24.79
C LEU A 327 -0.69 -7.62 25.52
N GLY A 328 -0.63 -8.82 24.93
CA GLY A 328 -1.12 -10.03 25.59
C GLY A 328 -0.39 -10.33 26.91
N ASP A 329 0.93 -10.12 26.95
CA ASP A 329 1.73 -10.25 28.18
C ASP A 329 1.34 -9.16 29.20
N LEU A 330 1.22 -7.92 28.78
CA LEU A 330 0.76 -6.82 29.65
C LEU A 330 -0.65 -7.02 30.18
N ALA A 331 -1.54 -7.64 29.44
CA ALA A 331 -2.92 -7.93 29.84
C ALA A 331 -3.01 -8.95 31.00
N THR A 332 -1.94 -9.69 31.25
CA THR A 332 -1.88 -10.60 32.43
C THR A 332 -1.63 -9.85 33.74
N LEU A 333 -1.21 -8.59 33.68
CA LEU A 333 -1.04 -7.74 34.85
C LEU A 333 -2.40 -7.24 35.34
N THR A 334 -2.92 -7.88 36.37
CA THR A 334 -4.27 -7.63 36.89
C THR A 334 -4.26 -6.85 38.19
N ARG A 335 -5.25 -6.02 38.36
CA ARG A 335 -5.59 -5.38 39.63
C ARG A 335 -6.85 -6.03 40.20
N ASN A 336 -6.68 -6.76 41.29
CA ASN A 336 -7.77 -7.49 41.94
C ASN A 336 -8.29 -6.67 43.10
N VAL A 337 -9.61 -6.50 43.21
CA VAL A 337 -10.25 -5.91 44.39
C VAL A 337 -10.71 -7.06 45.27
N VAL A 338 -10.04 -7.21 46.41
CA VAL A 338 -10.32 -8.27 47.36
C VAL A 338 -11.06 -7.67 48.56
N ARG A 339 -12.14 -8.34 48.96
CA ARG A 339 -12.87 -7.99 50.18
C ARG A 339 -12.27 -8.77 51.36
N LEU A 340 -11.69 -8.05 52.30
CA LEU A 340 -11.15 -8.61 53.53
C LEU A 340 -12.14 -8.35 54.65
N GLY A 341 -12.84 -9.38 55.13
CA GLY A 341 -13.90 -9.26 56.13
C GLY A 341 -15.16 -8.61 55.57
N ARG A 342 -15.94 -7.96 56.46
CA ARG A 342 -17.27 -7.39 56.10
C ARG A 342 -17.19 -6.04 55.35
N ASP A 343 -16.19 -5.21 55.65
CA ASP A 343 -16.22 -3.76 55.21
C ASP A 343 -14.91 -3.25 54.56
N ARG A 344 -13.89 -4.11 54.41
CA ARG A 344 -12.62 -3.63 53.86
C ARG A 344 -12.40 -4.16 52.42
N LEU A 345 -12.42 -3.25 51.45
CA LEU A 345 -11.99 -3.49 50.09
C LEU A 345 -10.53 -3.07 49.94
N THR A 346 -9.68 -4.00 49.48
CA THR A 346 -8.28 -3.72 49.24
C THR A 346 -7.96 -4.10 47.81
N ALA A 347 -7.32 -3.17 47.07
CA ALA A 347 -6.83 -3.44 45.73
C ALA A 347 -5.43 -4.05 45.83
N ILE A 348 -5.25 -5.19 45.19
CA ILE A 348 -3.97 -5.90 45.10
C ILE A 348 -3.58 -5.94 43.63
N LEU A 349 -2.44 -5.34 43.30
CA LEU A 349 -1.84 -5.41 41.97
C LEU A 349 -0.95 -6.64 41.89
N ALA A 350 -1.05 -7.41 40.79
CA ALA A 350 -0.10 -8.47 40.51
C ALA A 350 1.33 -7.91 40.36
N THR A 351 2.32 -8.61 40.85
CA THR A 351 3.72 -8.22 40.70
C THR A 351 4.13 -8.30 39.22
N PRO A 352 4.57 -7.20 38.61
CA PRO A 352 4.98 -7.20 37.22
C PRO A 352 6.18 -8.13 36.97
N THR A 353 6.18 -8.86 35.88
CA THR A 353 7.37 -9.56 35.36
C THR A 353 8.40 -8.52 34.90
N ARG A 354 9.67 -8.93 34.68
CA ARG A 354 10.71 -8.04 34.13
C ARG A 354 10.29 -7.42 32.79
N THR A 355 9.66 -8.20 31.91
CA THR A 355 9.13 -7.74 30.62
C THR A 355 8.07 -6.67 30.82
N GLN A 356 7.11 -6.91 31.70
CA GLN A 356 6.03 -5.95 32.01
C GLN A 356 6.58 -4.69 32.67
N HIS A 357 7.51 -4.81 33.61
CA HIS A 357 8.17 -3.68 34.27
C HIS A 357 8.88 -2.79 33.22
N ARG A 358 9.67 -3.40 32.35
CA ARG A 358 10.36 -2.66 31.27
C ARG A 358 9.39 -1.97 30.31
N ALA A 359 8.29 -2.62 29.95
CA ALA A 359 7.27 -2.02 29.11
C ALA A 359 6.61 -0.81 29.78
N LEU A 360 6.28 -0.89 31.07
CA LEU A 360 5.72 0.21 31.85
C LEU A 360 6.70 1.38 31.96
N GLU A 361 7.97 1.14 32.22
CA GLU A 361 9.01 2.18 32.20
C GLU A 361 9.06 2.92 30.86
N LEU A 362 9.08 2.18 29.74
CA LEU A 362 9.12 2.78 28.40
C LEU A 362 7.87 3.61 28.08
N LEU A 363 6.75 3.27 28.70
CA LEU A 363 5.49 4.02 28.60
C LEU A 363 5.40 5.20 29.61
N GLY A 364 6.38 5.35 30.50
CA GLY A 364 6.36 6.35 31.56
C GLY A 364 5.29 6.09 32.60
N LEU A 365 4.91 4.83 32.81
CA LEU A 365 3.90 4.41 33.77
C LEU A 365 4.53 3.76 34.99
N THR A 366 4.08 4.14 36.17
CA THR A 366 4.41 3.44 37.41
C THR A 366 3.24 2.57 37.81
N PRO A 367 3.46 1.28 38.16
CA PRO A 367 2.41 0.45 38.71
C PRO A 367 1.94 1.07 40.04
N THR A 368 0.78 1.74 40.03
CA THR A 368 0.15 2.23 41.27
C THR A 368 -0.86 1.22 41.79
N ALA A 369 -0.69 0.86 43.05
CA ALA A 369 -1.59 -0.04 43.78
C ALA A 369 -3.02 0.51 43.91
#